data_2011dd502707879dd5ffd37d9f650023
#
_entry.id   2011dd502707879dd5ffd37d9f650023
#
_cell.length_a   1.000
_cell.length_b   1.000
_cell.length_c   1.000
_cell.angle_alpha   90.00
_cell.angle_beta   90.00
_cell.angle_gamma   90.00
#
_symmetry.space_group_name_H-M   'P 1'
#
loop_
_entity.id
_entity.type
_entity.pdbx_description
1 polymer ?
#
loop_
_entity_poly.entity_id
_entity_poly.type
_entity_poly.pdbx_seq_one_letter_code
_entity_poly.pdbx_strand_id
1 'polypeptide(L)'
;MTKALFRLFILFITCSTAISCSEQDSPELPDNPGNTNQGIASIDQTQINGNGGVFIIRVKVDGIWQASSSETWCTLSRASGNGNGSISGYMKANTGAERSVIITITSGKEEAQFTLKQLAGDSSNPDPDP
;
A
#
# COMPACT_ATOMS: atom_id res chain seq x y z
N MET A 1 -3.44 23.44 56.01
CA MET A 1 -4.43 23.37 55.39
C MET A 1 -4.26 23.48 53.98
N THR A 2 -3.56 24.18 53.51
CA THR A 2 -3.47 24.39 52.17
C THR A 2 -2.89 23.23 51.46
N LYS A 3 -2.17 22.46 52.07
CA LYS A 3 -1.61 21.43 51.42
C LYS A 3 -2.54 20.43 51.00
N ALA A 4 -3.56 20.38 51.53
CA ALA A 4 -4.42 19.35 51.18
C ALA A 4 -4.88 19.42 49.81
N LEU A 5 -5.04 20.52 49.38
CA LEU A 5 -5.59 20.55 48.16
C LEU A 5 -4.70 20.27 47.11
N PHE A 6 -3.48 20.37 47.30
CA PHE A 6 -2.77 20.17 46.18
C PHE A 6 -2.57 18.79 45.85
N ARG A 7 -2.76 17.94 46.66
CA ARG A 7 -2.55 16.71 46.23
C ARG A 7 -3.60 16.23 45.42
N LEU A 8 -4.69 16.78 45.51
CA LEU A 8 -5.64 16.19 44.80
C LEU A 8 -5.51 16.38 43.38
N PHE A 9 -4.94 17.39 42.93
CA PHE A 9 -4.96 17.43 41.58
C PHE A 9 -3.96 16.60 40.95
N ILE A 10 -3.12 16.12 41.66
CA ILE A 10 -2.19 15.32 41.07
C ILE A 10 -2.79 14.12 40.56
N LEU A 11 -3.75 13.64 41.22
CA LEU A 11 -4.21 12.45 40.77
C LEU A 11 -4.93 12.49 39.53
N PHE A 12 -5.52 13.55 39.27
CA PHE A 12 -6.17 13.37 38.06
C PHE A 12 -5.37 13.46 36.92
N ILE A 13 -4.24 13.86 37.04
CA ILE A 13 -3.44 13.86 35.94
C ILE A 13 -3.16 12.51 35.53
N THR A 14 -3.01 11.66 36.43
CA THR A 14 -2.69 10.38 35.99
C THR A 14 -3.77 9.76 35.27
N CYS A 15 -4.88 10.06 35.62
CA CYS A 15 -5.85 9.32 34.95
C CYS A 15 -5.90 9.73 33.56
N SER A 16 -5.57 10.85 33.31
CA SER A 16 -5.73 11.20 31.98
C SER A 16 -4.87 10.41 31.14
N THR A 17 -3.79 10.09 31.62
CA THR A 17 -2.98 9.44 30.70
C THR A 17 -3.51 8.19 30.34
N ALA A 18 -4.23 7.71 31.14
CA ALA A 18 -4.65 6.46 30.80
C ALA A 18 -5.23 6.45 29.53
N ILE A 19 -5.70 7.41 29.25
CA ILE A 19 -6.32 7.36 28.13
C ILE A 19 -5.71 7.00 27.09
N SER A 20 -5.06 7.47 26.97
CA SER A 20 -4.53 7.29 25.94
C SER A 20 -4.49 6.12 25.41
N CYS A 21 -4.22 5.74 25.54
CA CYS A 21 -3.98 4.68 25.06
C CYS A 21 -4.85 4.05 24.41
N SER A 22 -5.29 4.11 24.58
CA SER A 22 -6.05 3.46 24.08
C SER A 22 -6.47 3.57 22.93
N GLU A 23 -6.41 3.95 22.61
CA GLU A 23 -6.78 4.08 21.63
C GLU A 23 -6.46 3.53 20.75
N GLN A 24 -6.07 3.35 20.40
CA GLN A 24 -5.77 2.90 19.63
C GLN A 24 -5.91 1.94 19.37
N ASP A 25 -5.85 1.77 19.31
CA ASP A 25 -5.93 0.84 19.11
C ASP A 25 -6.85 0.26 18.44
N SER A 26 -7.04 0.59 17.81
CA SER A 26 -7.87 0.15 17.19
C SER A 26 -7.65 -0.90 16.52
N PRO A 27 -8.11 -1.66 16.46
CA PRO A 27 -7.89 -2.77 16.00
C PRO A 27 -8.19 -2.92 14.72
N GLU A 28 -7.57 -2.70 14.02
CA GLU A 28 -7.70 -2.86 12.86
C GLU A 28 -7.70 -4.15 12.45
N LEU A 29 -8.21 -4.51 11.69
CA LEU A 29 -8.18 -5.71 11.30
C LEU A 29 -7.15 -6.10 10.57
N PRO A 30 -6.78 -7.10 10.44
CA PRO A 30 -5.70 -7.61 9.86
C PRO A 30 -5.88 -7.54 8.58
N ASP A 31 -5.24 -7.02 8.01
CA ASP A 31 -5.39 -6.92 6.81
C ASP A 31 -5.10 -7.99 5.98
N ASN A 32 -5.58 -8.13 4.92
CA ASN A 32 -5.25 -8.99 3.91
C ASN A 32 -3.96 -8.60 3.40
N PRO A 33 -2.98 -9.36 3.54
CA PRO A 33 -1.68 -8.95 3.13
C PRO A 33 -1.59 -8.62 1.68
N GLY A 34 -2.46 -9.01 0.90
CA GLY A 34 -2.35 -8.68 -0.46
C GLY A 34 -3.12 -7.48 -0.88
N ASN A 35 -3.82 -6.86 0.01
CA ASN A 35 -4.65 -5.73 -0.40
C ASN A 35 -4.23 -4.48 0.35
N THR A 36 -3.50 -3.64 -0.30
CA THR A 36 -3.02 -2.41 0.31
C THR A 36 -3.82 -1.23 -0.21
N ASN A 37 -4.28 -0.41 0.69
CA ASN A 37 -5.09 0.74 0.37
C ASN A 37 -4.36 2.01 0.78
N GLN A 38 -4.15 2.89 -0.13
CA GLN A 38 -3.47 4.14 0.16
C GLN A 38 -4.30 5.31 -0.35
N GLY A 39 -5.31 5.68 0.41
CA GLY A 39 -6.08 6.87 0.08
C GLY A 39 -6.73 6.80 -1.28
N ILE A 40 -6.07 7.34 -2.27
CA ILE A 40 -6.68 7.46 -3.59
C ILE A 40 -6.56 6.18 -4.43
N ALA A 41 -5.92 5.17 -3.93
CA ALA A 41 -5.79 3.95 -4.71
C ALA A 41 -5.60 2.73 -3.82
N SER A 42 -5.89 1.57 -4.34
CA SER A 42 -5.64 0.32 -3.63
C SER A 42 -5.16 -0.73 -4.62
N ILE A 43 -4.42 -1.70 -4.14
CA ILE A 43 -3.88 -2.73 -5.00
C ILE A 43 -4.25 -4.08 -4.41
N ASP A 44 -4.50 -5.06 -5.26
CA ASP A 44 -5.00 -6.35 -4.81
C ASP A 44 -3.91 -7.27 -4.31
N GLN A 45 -2.68 -7.03 -4.66
CA GLN A 45 -1.59 -7.87 -4.15
C GLN A 45 -0.28 -7.14 -4.30
N THR A 46 0.64 -7.41 -3.42
CA THR A 46 1.93 -6.74 -3.43
C THR A 46 3.07 -7.72 -3.68
N GLN A 47 2.76 -8.96 -3.94
CA GLN A 47 3.79 -9.93 -4.23
C GLN A 47 3.38 -10.77 -5.44
N ILE A 48 4.28 -10.90 -6.41
CA ILE A 48 4.02 -11.61 -7.66
C ILE A 48 5.04 -12.73 -7.77
N ASN A 49 4.63 -13.82 -8.35
CA ASN A 49 5.53 -14.93 -8.54
C ASN A 49 6.63 -14.63 -9.51
N GLY A 50 7.69 -15.40 -9.44
CA GLY A 50 8.81 -15.21 -10.36
C GLY A 50 8.43 -15.43 -11.81
N ASN A 51 7.43 -16.24 -12.07
CA ASN A 51 7.02 -16.46 -13.46
C ASN A 51 6.25 -15.29 -14.04
N GLY A 52 6.06 -14.25 -13.28
CA GLY A 52 5.33 -13.10 -13.76
C GLY A 52 3.88 -13.17 -13.37
N GLY A 53 3.12 -12.17 -13.74
CA GLY A 53 1.71 -12.18 -13.37
C GLY A 53 1.07 -10.84 -13.52
N VAL A 54 -0.20 -10.78 -13.17
CA VAL A 54 -1.00 -9.59 -13.31
C VAL A 54 -1.49 -9.15 -11.94
N PHE A 55 -1.59 -7.87 -11.74
CA PHE A 55 -2.17 -7.32 -10.52
C PHE A 55 -3.12 -6.21 -10.91
N ILE A 56 -4.01 -5.83 -10.02
CA ILE A 56 -5.01 -4.81 -10.30
C ILE A 56 -4.90 -3.68 -9.29
N ILE A 57 -4.89 -2.47 -9.80
CA ILE A 57 -4.92 -1.28 -8.96
C ILE A 57 -6.25 -0.62 -9.19
N ARG A 58 -6.95 -0.25 -8.13
CA ARG A 58 -8.19 0.47 -8.24
C ARG A 58 -7.97 1.89 -7.78
N VAL A 59 -8.35 2.83 -8.63
CA VAL A 59 -8.17 4.24 -8.35
C VAL A 59 -9.52 4.82 -7.96
N LYS A 60 -9.53 5.69 -6.94
CA LYS A 60 -10.74 6.26 -6.44
C LYS A 60 -10.54 7.73 -6.24
N VAL A 61 -10.77 8.51 -7.23
CA VAL A 61 -10.60 9.95 -7.18
C VAL A 61 -11.69 10.60 -8.03
N ASP A 62 -11.88 11.88 -7.84
CA ASP A 62 -12.85 12.60 -8.61
C ASP A 62 -12.27 13.32 -9.81
N GLY A 63 -11.01 13.30 -10.00
CA GLY A 63 -10.39 14.06 -11.09
C GLY A 63 -9.43 13.24 -11.88
N ILE A 64 -8.53 13.90 -12.54
CA ILE A 64 -7.57 13.24 -13.41
C ILE A 64 -6.47 12.64 -12.56
N TRP A 65 -6.04 11.45 -12.93
CA TRP A 65 -4.95 10.78 -12.25
C TRP A 65 -3.94 10.26 -13.25
N GLN A 66 -2.74 10.03 -12.76
CA GLN A 66 -1.67 9.47 -13.57
C GLN A 66 -1.04 8.32 -12.81
N ALA A 67 -0.51 7.36 -13.56
CA ALA A 67 0.10 6.18 -12.97
C ALA A 67 1.41 5.90 -13.67
N SER A 68 2.39 5.45 -12.92
CA SER A 68 3.68 5.13 -13.50
C SER A 68 4.31 3.97 -12.75
N SER A 69 5.23 3.29 -13.41
CA SER A 69 5.98 2.19 -12.86
C SER A 69 7.44 2.56 -12.88
N SER A 70 8.19 2.21 -11.86
CA SER A 70 9.59 2.55 -11.80
C SER A 70 10.47 1.65 -12.65
N GLU A 71 9.91 0.56 -13.16
CA GLU A 71 10.71 -0.40 -13.91
C GLU A 71 10.06 -0.79 -15.22
N THR A 72 10.87 -1.05 -16.23
CA THR A 72 10.33 -1.36 -17.54
C THR A 72 9.79 -2.77 -17.65
N TRP A 73 10.15 -3.65 -16.74
CA TRP A 73 9.65 -5.02 -16.77
C TRP A 73 8.28 -5.12 -16.10
N CYS A 74 7.76 -4.01 -15.64
CA CYS A 74 6.43 -3.95 -15.08
C CYS A 74 5.65 -2.92 -15.86
N THR A 75 4.60 -3.31 -16.56
CA THR A 75 3.86 -2.41 -17.40
C THR A 75 2.45 -2.22 -16.90
N LEU A 76 1.89 -1.08 -17.17
CA LEU A 76 0.53 -0.76 -16.75
C LEU A 76 -0.36 -0.60 -17.98
N SER A 77 -1.60 -1.04 -17.86
CA SER A 77 -2.51 -0.99 -18.99
C SER A 77 -2.89 0.44 -19.38
N ARG A 78 -2.75 1.36 -18.45
CA ARG A 78 -3.00 2.77 -18.77
C ARG A 78 -2.18 3.62 -17.82
N ALA A 79 -1.80 4.77 -18.30
CA ALA A 79 -0.97 5.67 -17.51
C ALA A 79 -1.76 6.86 -16.97
N SER A 80 -3.02 6.98 -17.27
CA SER A 80 -3.82 8.08 -16.76
C SER A 80 -5.30 7.78 -16.92
N GLY A 81 -6.12 8.57 -16.27
CA GLY A 81 -7.56 8.44 -16.36
C GLY A 81 -8.24 9.58 -15.67
N ASN A 82 -9.55 9.52 -15.61
CA ASN A 82 -10.33 10.57 -14.99
C ASN A 82 -11.41 9.89 -14.16
N GLY A 83 -11.46 10.19 -12.88
CA GLY A 83 -12.44 9.58 -11.99
C GLY A 83 -12.01 8.20 -11.54
N ASN A 84 -12.93 7.50 -10.97
CA ASN A 84 -12.62 6.16 -10.48
C ASN A 84 -12.30 5.23 -11.65
N GLY A 85 -11.38 4.32 -11.41
CA GLY A 85 -11.02 3.41 -12.48
C GLY A 85 -10.16 2.28 -11.99
N SER A 86 -9.73 1.43 -12.91
CA SER A 86 -8.81 0.36 -12.55
C SER A 86 -7.71 0.26 -13.58
N ILE A 87 -6.57 -0.20 -13.14
CA ILE A 87 -5.40 -0.38 -13.96
C ILE A 87 -4.95 -1.80 -13.79
N SER A 88 -4.69 -2.49 -14.89
CA SER A 88 -4.10 -3.81 -14.81
C SER A 88 -2.62 -3.64 -14.99
N GLY A 89 -1.85 -4.22 -14.12
CA GLY A 89 -0.41 -4.22 -14.25
C GLY A 89 0.08 -5.61 -14.61
N TYR A 90 1.15 -5.69 -15.34
CA TYR A 90 1.71 -6.97 -15.73
C TYR A 90 3.21 -6.98 -15.47
N MET A 91 3.71 -8.01 -14.85
CA MET A 91 5.12 -8.19 -14.64
C MET A 91 5.63 -9.34 -15.47
N LYS A 92 6.72 -9.10 -16.21
CA LYS A 92 7.33 -10.15 -16.98
C LYS A 92 8.00 -11.14 -16.05
N ALA A 93 8.24 -12.31 -16.54
CA ALA A 93 8.93 -13.33 -15.75
C ALA A 93 10.28 -12.82 -15.28
N ASN A 94 10.67 -13.24 -14.11
CA ASN A 94 11.94 -12.86 -13.52
C ASN A 94 12.84 -14.09 -13.58
N THR A 95 13.94 -13.99 -14.26
CA THR A 95 14.84 -15.12 -14.35
C THR A 95 16.00 -14.98 -13.39
N GLY A 96 15.93 -14.03 -12.50
CA GLY A 96 17.03 -13.79 -11.56
C GLY A 96 16.52 -13.74 -10.14
N ALA A 97 17.21 -13.00 -9.33
CA ALA A 97 16.88 -12.90 -7.93
C ALA A 97 15.62 -12.07 -7.72
N GLU A 98 15.07 -12.13 -6.53
CA GLU A 98 13.91 -11.35 -6.18
C GLU A 98 14.14 -9.87 -6.48
N ARG A 99 13.13 -9.20 -6.94
CA ARG A 99 13.25 -7.78 -7.30
C ARG A 99 11.96 -7.05 -6.95
N SER A 100 12.02 -5.72 -6.95
CA SER A 100 10.86 -4.89 -6.56
C SER A 100 10.63 -3.77 -7.55
N VAL A 101 9.41 -3.28 -7.59
CA VAL A 101 9.05 -2.16 -8.45
C VAL A 101 8.13 -1.27 -7.63
N ILE A 102 8.17 0.02 -7.90
CA ILE A 102 7.29 0.96 -7.24
C ILE A 102 6.31 1.49 -8.26
N ILE A 103 5.04 1.42 -7.93
CA ILE A 103 3.98 1.98 -8.76
C ILE A 103 3.49 3.23 -8.07
N THR A 104 3.42 4.33 -8.78
CA THR A 104 2.99 5.60 -8.23
C THR A 104 1.72 6.07 -8.93
N ILE A 105 0.73 6.46 -8.16
CA ILE A 105 -0.52 7.01 -8.67
C ILE A 105 -0.64 8.41 -8.09
N THR A 106 -0.85 9.40 -8.93
CA THR A 106 -1.00 10.77 -8.46
C THR A 106 -2.30 11.37 -8.96
N SER A 107 -2.91 12.20 -8.17
CA SER A 107 -4.10 12.93 -8.57
C SER A 107 -4.08 14.27 -7.83
N GLY A 108 -3.83 15.33 -8.55
CA GLY A 108 -3.72 16.64 -7.92
C GLY A 108 -2.54 16.65 -6.96
N LYS A 109 -2.80 16.86 -5.69
CA LYS A 109 -1.76 16.88 -4.70
C LYS A 109 -1.66 15.57 -3.94
N GLU A 110 -2.47 14.59 -4.29
CA GLU A 110 -2.45 13.32 -3.58
C GLU A 110 -1.65 12.30 -4.34
N GLU A 111 -1.05 11.42 -3.60
CA GLU A 111 -0.20 10.41 -4.20
C GLU A 111 -0.34 9.11 -3.44
N ALA A 112 -0.32 8.00 -4.14
CA ALA A 112 -0.28 6.68 -3.54
C ALA A 112 0.87 5.93 -4.17
N GLN A 113 1.64 5.22 -3.36
CA GLN A 113 2.75 4.44 -3.86
C GLN A 113 2.63 3.01 -3.36
N PHE A 114 2.85 2.06 -4.23
CA PHE A 114 2.81 0.66 -3.88
C PHE A 114 4.13 0.02 -4.28
N THR A 115 4.77 -0.66 -3.35
CA THR A 115 5.98 -1.41 -3.66
C THR A 115 5.56 -2.85 -3.87
N LEU A 116 5.79 -3.37 -5.06
CA LEU A 116 5.47 -4.74 -5.37
C LEU A 116 6.75 -5.53 -5.46
N LYS A 117 6.73 -6.72 -4.92
CA LYS A 117 7.88 -7.56 -4.91
C LYS A 117 7.64 -8.71 -5.87
N GLN A 118 8.61 -9.00 -6.71
CA GLN A 118 8.53 -10.18 -7.56
C GLN A 118 9.56 -11.19 -7.09
N LEU A 119 9.10 -12.38 -6.83
CA LEU A 119 9.97 -13.42 -6.31
C LEU A 119 11.00 -13.83 -7.33
N ALA A 120 12.01 -14.51 -6.88
CA ALA A 120 13.02 -15.02 -7.77
C ALA A 120 12.39 -15.96 -8.76
N GLY A 121 12.91 -15.97 -9.95
CA GLY A 121 12.41 -16.85 -10.97
C GLY A 121 12.86 -18.25 -10.76
N ASP A 122 12.11 -19.17 -11.31
CA ASP A 122 12.45 -20.57 -11.22
C ASP A 122 13.13 -20.94 -12.49
N SER A 123 14.41 -21.04 -12.46
CA SER A 123 15.10 -21.29 -13.70
C SER A 123 14.81 -22.67 -14.22
N SER A 124 14.23 -23.52 -13.44
CA SER A 124 13.95 -24.81 -13.97
C SER A 124 12.61 -24.81 -14.70
N ASN A 125 11.89 -23.71 -14.68
CA ASN A 125 10.63 -23.66 -15.35
C ASN A 125 10.68 -22.52 -16.34
N PRO A 126 10.90 -22.75 -17.57
CA PRO A 126 11.04 -21.72 -18.55
C PRO A 126 9.79 -20.93 -18.65
N ASP A 127 9.93 -19.72 -19.01
CA ASP A 127 8.88 -18.83 -19.16
C ASP A 127 7.88 -19.33 -20.11
N PRO A 128 6.75 -19.39 -19.80
CA PRO A 128 5.74 -19.85 -20.64
C PRO A 128 5.50 -18.87 -21.67
N ASP A 129 6.05 -17.96 -21.89
CA ASP A 129 5.87 -17.22 -22.78
C ASP A 129 5.10 -16.77 -23.34
N PRO A 130 5.09 -16.16 -23.67
CA PRO A 130 4.31 -15.38 -24.15
C PRO A 130 4.09 -15.37 -25.32
#